data_c7a3b6dabd39754afcc1d6482b2cd8ac
#
_entry.id   c7a3b6dabd39754afcc1d6482b2cd8ac
#
_cell.length_a   1.000
_cell.length_b   1.000
_cell.length_c   1.000
_cell.angle_alpha   90.00
_cell.angle_beta   90.00
_cell.angle_gamma   90.00
#
_symmetry.space_group_name_H-M   'P 1'
#
loop_
_entity.id
_entity.type
_entity.pdbx_description
1 polymer ?
#
loop_
_entity_poly.entity_id
_entity_poly.type
_entity_poly.pdbx_seq_one_letter_code
_entity_poly.pdbx_strand_id
1 'polypeptide(L)'
;MIYEFDPADIMYSYMYPAMVRTFRTAGFQWITQFAYDPIDLAFANTEYQTHFLNLAYTPNKAISMKIAAEAARSLKRGESYGSYPQDTIFGNGFRVSYAEDLSELNNGEKFYYSNQTNTPPKDASKLVSIAGCGSSPIVDYEGTGAYFIDCLESGVWRLEVMPDAVVVNDPFAKPSLKKEVVSIIYGTWDMALRIPDLGKAFTLTALDKKNDRKEETVTNGVICDLRPGVYLLKRNGCTPQQN
;
A
#
# COMPACT_ATOMS: atom_id res chain seq x y z
N MET A 1 13.44 20.15 12.58
CA MET A 1 13.01 19.85 11.20
C MET A 1 14.02 18.90 10.57
N ILE A 2 13.55 17.86 9.89
CA ILE A 2 14.34 17.07 8.95
C ILE A 2 14.05 17.65 7.57
N TYR A 3 15.05 18.23 6.93
CA TYR A 3 14.90 18.90 5.64
C TYR A 3 14.79 17.87 4.50
N GLU A 4 15.65 16.86 4.53
CA GLU A 4 15.65 15.75 3.58
C GLU A 4 15.95 14.46 4.33
N PHE A 5 15.28 13.39 3.97
CA PHE A 5 15.66 12.03 4.34
C PHE A 5 15.26 11.05 3.24
N ASP A 6 15.98 9.98 3.16
CA ASP A 6 15.79 8.94 2.19
C ASP A 6 16.43 7.65 2.74
N PRO A 7 15.74 6.51 2.65
CA PRO A 7 16.34 5.22 2.92
C PRO A 7 17.09 4.76 1.67
N ALA A 8 18.39 4.64 1.72
CA ALA A 8 19.22 4.19 0.61
C ALA A 8 19.09 2.65 0.33
N ASP A 9 17.93 2.09 0.60
CA ASP A 9 17.58 0.69 0.36
C ASP A 9 16.61 0.58 -0.82
N ILE A 10 17.12 0.44 -2.02
CA ILE A 10 16.34 0.51 -3.26
C ILE A 10 15.17 -0.48 -3.27
N MET A 11 15.34 -1.68 -2.70
CA MET A 11 14.39 -2.78 -2.86
C MET A 11 13.51 -3.06 -1.63
N TYR A 12 13.86 -2.52 -0.45
CA TYR A 12 13.18 -2.88 0.80
C TYR A 12 12.17 -1.82 1.25
N SER A 13 11.15 -2.25 1.97
CA SER A 13 10.00 -1.42 2.32
C SER A 13 9.78 -1.18 3.82
N TYR A 14 10.77 -1.48 4.68
CA TYR A 14 10.65 -1.33 6.14
C TYR A 14 11.22 -0.02 6.70
N MET A 15 12.10 0.67 5.97
CA MET A 15 12.89 1.77 6.51
C MET A 15 12.11 3.06 6.78
N TYR A 16 11.16 3.44 5.93
CA TYR A 16 10.45 4.72 6.08
C TYR A 16 9.79 4.90 7.44
N PRO A 17 8.95 3.98 7.94
CA PRO A 17 8.36 4.13 9.28
C PRO A 17 9.39 4.01 10.41
N ALA A 18 10.45 3.22 10.25
CA ALA A 18 11.53 3.10 11.23
C ALA A 18 12.29 4.44 11.40
N MET A 19 12.59 5.13 10.29
CA MET A 19 13.22 6.44 10.30
C MET A 19 12.30 7.50 10.92
N VAL A 20 11.02 7.53 10.52
CA VAL A 20 10.04 8.48 11.08
C VAL A 20 9.86 8.26 12.58
N ARG A 21 9.81 7.02 13.07
CA ARG A 21 9.81 6.71 14.50
C ARG A 21 11.00 7.38 15.21
N THR A 22 12.19 7.20 14.66
CA THR A 22 13.43 7.80 15.22
C THR A 22 13.36 9.33 15.23
N PHE A 23 12.89 9.94 14.14
CA PHE A 23 12.75 11.38 14.05
C PHE A 23 11.73 11.94 15.05
N ARG A 24 10.60 11.24 15.24
CA ARG A 24 9.61 11.65 16.24
C ARG A 24 10.13 11.50 17.66
N THR A 25 10.85 10.43 17.98
CA THR A 25 11.55 10.26 19.26
C THR A 25 12.55 11.39 19.50
N ALA A 26 13.31 11.82 18.51
CA ALA A 26 14.24 12.95 18.59
C ALA A 26 13.54 14.34 18.61
N GLY A 27 12.20 14.39 18.58
CA GLY A 27 11.43 15.63 18.73
C GLY A 27 11.19 16.42 17.45
N PHE A 28 11.53 15.90 16.28
CA PHE A 28 11.30 16.59 15.01
C PHE A 28 9.80 16.66 14.67
N GLN A 29 9.36 17.86 14.31
CA GLN A 29 7.96 18.12 13.91
C GLN A 29 7.77 17.94 12.40
N TRP A 30 8.66 18.49 11.62
CA TRP A 30 8.62 18.48 10.17
C TRP A 30 9.65 17.49 9.63
N ILE A 31 9.21 16.63 8.70
CA ILE A 31 10.00 15.55 8.12
C ILE A 31 9.70 15.54 6.63
N THR A 32 10.68 15.85 5.80
CA THR A 32 10.53 15.91 4.35
C THR A 32 11.30 14.76 3.71
N GLN A 33 10.59 13.88 3.03
CA GLN A 33 11.21 12.81 2.24
C GLN A 33 11.77 13.39 0.94
N PHE A 34 12.92 12.91 0.51
CA PHE A 34 13.60 13.22 -0.75
C PHE A 34 14.06 11.92 -1.43
N ALA A 35 13.69 11.63 -2.68
CA ALA A 35 12.75 12.32 -3.51
C ALA A 35 11.71 11.31 -4.04
N TYR A 36 10.61 11.79 -4.62
CA TYR A 36 9.67 10.95 -5.35
C TYR A 36 10.06 10.99 -6.84
N ASP A 37 10.33 9.83 -7.43
CA ASP A 37 10.80 9.76 -8.81
C ASP A 37 9.71 10.15 -9.80
N PRO A 38 9.99 11.05 -10.76
CA PRO A 38 9.05 11.40 -11.81
C PRO A 38 8.65 10.17 -12.63
N ILE A 39 7.37 10.05 -12.96
CA ILE A 39 6.83 8.88 -13.67
C ILE A 39 7.55 8.60 -15.00
N ASP A 40 7.98 9.66 -15.69
CA ASP A 40 8.66 9.55 -16.99
C ASP A 40 10.08 9.00 -16.92
N LEU A 41 10.68 8.95 -15.72
CA LEU A 41 12.05 8.52 -15.49
C LEU A 41 12.12 7.29 -14.57
N ALA A 42 11.08 7.04 -13.79
CA ALA A 42 11.06 6.02 -12.76
C ALA A 42 11.32 4.60 -13.30
N PHE A 43 10.91 4.29 -14.54
CA PHE A 43 11.17 2.99 -15.17
C PHE A 43 12.67 2.63 -15.22
N ALA A 44 13.55 3.64 -15.30
CA ALA A 44 15.00 3.48 -15.46
C ALA A 44 15.78 3.76 -14.17
N ASN A 45 15.12 4.20 -13.09
CA ASN A 45 15.76 4.58 -11.83
C ASN A 45 16.97 5.51 -12.04
N THR A 46 16.80 6.60 -12.78
CA THR A 46 17.90 7.49 -13.14
C THR A 46 17.97 8.77 -12.33
N GLU A 47 16.91 9.12 -11.58
CA GLU A 47 16.88 10.37 -10.83
C GLU A 47 17.84 10.32 -9.64
N TYR A 48 17.62 9.42 -8.71
CA TYR A 48 18.52 9.12 -7.60
C TYR A 48 18.47 7.63 -7.31
N GLN A 49 19.29 6.84 -7.98
CA GLN A 49 19.19 5.38 -7.96
C GLN A 49 19.24 4.74 -6.58
N THR A 50 19.71 5.45 -5.56
CA THR A 50 19.80 4.93 -4.19
C THR A 50 18.47 4.98 -3.43
N HIS A 51 17.52 5.78 -3.85
CA HIS A 51 16.24 5.94 -3.13
C HIS A 51 14.98 5.63 -3.92
N PHE A 52 15.05 5.32 -5.15
CA PHE A 52 14.01 4.84 -6.06
C PHE A 52 12.61 4.70 -5.42
N LEU A 53 11.79 5.75 -5.49
CA LEU A 53 10.44 5.81 -4.92
C LEU A 53 9.42 6.30 -5.93
N ASN A 54 8.53 5.43 -6.36
CA ASN A 54 7.40 5.76 -7.22
C ASN A 54 6.27 4.76 -7.01
N LEU A 55 5.02 5.20 -6.93
CA LEU A 55 3.88 4.31 -6.67
C LEU A 55 3.72 3.21 -7.73
N ALA A 56 3.97 3.52 -9.00
CA ALA A 56 3.84 2.55 -10.08
C ALA A 56 5.04 1.58 -10.13
N TYR A 57 6.26 2.07 -9.90
CA TYR A 57 7.49 1.30 -10.11
C TYR A 57 8.07 0.66 -8.84
N THR A 58 7.75 1.21 -7.66
CA THR A 58 8.14 0.66 -6.35
C THR A 58 6.96 0.66 -5.38
N PRO A 59 5.89 -0.08 -5.70
CA PRO A 59 4.60 0.00 -4.98
C PRO A 59 4.74 -0.31 -3.49
N ASN A 60 5.53 -1.30 -3.11
CA ASN A 60 5.79 -1.66 -1.72
C ASN A 60 6.45 -0.51 -0.93
N LYS A 61 7.44 0.17 -1.52
CA LYS A 61 8.06 1.37 -0.90
C LYS A 61 7.07 2.52 -0.79
N ALA A 62 6.22 2.73 -1.79
CA ALA A 62 5.17 3.75 -1.74
C ALA A 62 4.14 3.48 -0.64
N ILE A 63 3.73 2.23 -0.42
CA ILE A 63 2.89 1.84 0.72
C ILE A 63 3.65 2.06 2.05
N SER A 64 4.93 1.70 2.13
CA SER A 64 5.77 1.98 3.30
C SER A 64 5.81 3.49 3.61
N MET A 65 5.96 4.34 2.60
CA MET A 65 5.92 5.80 2.76
C MET A 65 4.54 6.29 3.22
N LYS A 66 3.43 5.70 2.72
CA LYS A 66 2.08 5.97 3.23
C LYS A 66 1.97 5.65 4.73
N ILE A 67 2.52 4.51 5.17
CA ILE A 67 2.56 4.12 6.59
C ILE A 67 3.42 5.09 7.40
N ALA A 68 4.57 5.51 6.88
CA ALA A 68 5.44 6.50 7.51
C ALA A 68 4.74 7.85 7.68
N ALA A 69 3.94 8.28 6.71
CA ALA A 69 3.14 9.50 6.81
C ALA A 69 2.09 9.41 7.94
N GLU A 70 1.47 8.25 8.15
CA GLU A 70 0.58 8.02 9.30
C GLU A 70 1.36 8.05 10.63
N ALA A 71 2.55 7.45 10.69
CA ALA A 71 3.43 7.52 11.85
C ALA A 71 3.82 8.97 12.18
N ALA A 72 4.21 9.76 11.16
CA ALA A 72 4.56 11.17 11.34
C ALA A 72 3.39 12.00 11.90
N ARG A 73 2.14 11.67 11.53
CA ARG A 73 0.94 12.38 12.04
C ARG A 73 0.53 11.96 13.45
N SER A 74 0.70 10.68 13.80
CA SER A 74 0.12 10.11 15.02
C SER A 74 1.10 9.97 16.19
N LEU A 75 2.40 9.78 15.91
CA LEU A 75 3.40 9.66 16.96
C LEU A 75 3.68 11.04 17.59
N LYS A 76 3.67 11.11 18.91
CA LYS A 76 4.01 12.32 19.64
C LYS A 76 5.52 12.58 19.56
N ARG A 77 5.90 13.86 19.58
CA ARG A 77 7.31 14.29 19.55
C ARG A 77 7.96 14.11 20.91
N GLY A 78 9.21 13.65 20.93
CA GLY A 78 9.99 13.49 22.15
C GLY A 78 9.60 12.28 23.00
N GLU A 79 8.64 11.46 22.56
CA GLU A 79 8.33 10.19 23.20
C GLU A 79 9.19 9.07 22.63
N SER A 80 9.63 8.15 23.49
CA SER A 80 10.33 6.94 23.06
C SER A 80 9.35 5.89 22.55
N TYR A 81 9.64 5.34 21.39
CA TYR A 81 8.88 4.25 20.75
C TYR A 81 9.76 3.01 20.53
N GLY A 82 10.79 2.84 21.37
CA GLY A 82 11.75 1.76 21.25
C GLY A 82 12.81 2.01 20.18
N SER A 83 13.60 1.00 19.89
CA SER A 83 14.74 1.07 18.97
C SER A 83 14.58 0.06 17.84
N TYR A 84 14.84 0.50 16.61
CA TYR A 84 14.94 -0.41 15.46
C TYR A 84 16.36 -1.00 15.40
N PRO A 85 16.56 -2.27 15.06
CA PRO A 85 15.54 -3.29 14.66
C PRO A 85 14.95 -4.11 15.81
N GLN A 86 15.30 -3.85 17.07
CA GLN A 86 14.92 -4.67 18.22
C GLN A 86 13.41 -4.60 18.51
N ASP A 87 12.86 -3.40 18.53
CA ASP A 87 11.44 -3.16 18.81
C ASP A 87 10.68 -3.03 17.49
N THR A 88 10.06 -4.13 17.05
CA THR A 88 9.35 -4.17 15.76
C THR A 88 7.98 -3.52 15.81
N ILE A 89 7.32 -3.49 16.98
CA ILE A 89 5.98 -2.91 17.18
C ILE A 89 6.11 -1.61 17.96
N PHE A 90 5.44 -0.56 17.50
CA PHE A 90 5.49 0.75 18.16
C PHE A 90 4.21 1.57 17.93
N GLY A 91 4.01 2.58 18.79
CA GLY A 91 2.85 3.47 18.73
C GLY A 91 1.52 2.72 18.71
N ASN A 92 0.53 3.26 18.01
CA ASN A 92 -0.79 2.65 17.90
C ASN A 92 -0.90 1.80 16.63
N GLY A 93 -0.31 0.60 16.65
CA GLY A 93 -0.47 -0.40 15.60
C GLY A 93 0.53 -0.31 14.45
N PHE A 94 1.65 0.39 14.61
CA PHE A 94 2.76 0.33 13.64
C PHE A 94 3.64 -0.88 13.91
N ARG A 95 4.07 -1.53 12.83
CA ARG A 95 5.04 -2.62 12.86
C ARG A 95 6.04 -2.44 11.72
N VAL A 96 7.32 -2.73 12.01
CA VAL A 96 8.38 -2.83 11.01
C VAL A 96 9.14 -4.13 11.23
N SER A 97 9.48 -4.84 10.17
CA SER A 97 10.21 -6.10 10.25
C SER A 97 11.24 -6.17 9.12
N TYR A 98 12.51 -6.24 9.52
CA TYR A 98 13.60 -6.46 8.56
C TYR A 98 13.53 -7.85 7.92
N ALA A 99 13.23 -8.86 8.74
CA ALA A 99 13.21 -10.26 8.29
C ALA A 99 12.09 -10.55 7.29
N GLU A 100 10.98 -9.80 7.36
CA GLU A 100 9.81 -9.96 6.49
C GLU A 100 9.75 -8.91 5.38
N ASP A 101 10.72 -7.99 5.32
CA ASP A 101 10.65 -6.78 4.47
C ASP A 101 9.29 -6.07 4.59
N LEU A 102 8.85 -5.79 5.79
CA LEU A 102 7.49 -5.36 6.06
C LEU A 102 7.43 -4.06 6.85
N SER A 103 6.61 -3.12 6.37
CA SER A 103 6.01 -2.04 7.13
C SER A 103 4.50 -2.30 7.23
N GLU A 104 3.94 -2.12 8.42
CA GLU A 104 2.51 -2.34 8.67
C GLU A 104 1.93 -1.24 9.57
N LEU A 105 0.70 -0.84 9.29
CA LEU A 105 -0.19 -0.09 10.18
C LEU A 105 -1.47 -0.88 10.38
N ASN A 106 -1.77 -1.24 11.63
CA ASN A 106 -2.95 -2.01 12.03
C ASN A 106 -3.56 -1.40 13.29
N ASN A 107 -4.35 -0.32 13.13
CA ASN A 107 -4.89 0.44 14.26
C ASN A 107 -6.38 0.19 14.56
N GLY A 108 -7.02 -0.70 13.81
CA GLY A 108 -8.44 -1.05 13.93
C GLY A 108 -9.32 -0.39 12.87
N GLU A 109 -9.00 0.81 12.40
CA GLU A 109 -9.71 1.49 11.29
C GLU A 109 -8.94 1.39 9.97
N LYS A 110 -7.61 1.37 10.05
CA LYS A 110 -6.69 1.28 8.89
C LYS A 110 -5.86 0.02 9.00
N PHE A 111 -5.73 -0.67 7.88
CA PHE A 111 -4.88 -1.82 7.73
C PHE A 111 -4.03 -1.68 6.48
N TYR A 112 -2.77 -1.24 6.65
CA TYR A 112 -1.81 -1.01 5.57
C TYR A 112 -0.61 -1.92 5.73
N TYR A 113 -0.09 -2.49 4.64
CA TYR A 113 1.07 -3.37 4.63
C TYR A 113 1.84 -3.25 3.32
N SER A 114 3.15 -3.10 3.43
CA SER A 114 4.04 -2.88 2.28
C SER A 114 4.44 -4.17 1.56
N ASN A 115 4.19 -5.32 2.16
CA ASN A 115 4.47 -6.64 1.63
C ASN A 115 3.48 -7.65 2.25
N GLN A 116 3.51 -8.90 1.78
CA GLN A 116 2.69 -9.97 2.33
C GLN A 116 2.75 -10.03 3.86
N THR A 117 1.60 -10.17 4.52
CA THR A 117 1.50 -10.30 5.98
C THR A 117 0.52 -11.38 6.39
N ASN A 118 0.84 -12.09 7.47
CA ASN A 118 -0.07 -13.04 8.13
C ASN A 118 -0.78 -12.42 9.35
N THR A 119 -0.51 -11.15 9.67
CA THR A 119 -1.15 -10.45 10.79
C THR A 119 -2.61 -10.18 10.45
N PRO A 120 -3.58 -10.64 11.25
CA PRO A 120 -4.98 -10.28 11.05
C PRO A 120 -5.22 -8.81 11.42
N PRO A 121 -6.19 -8.13 10.79
CA PRO A 121 -6.58 -6.80 11.23
C PRO A 121 -7.05 -6.81 12.68
N LYS A 122 -6.69 -5.77 13.45
CA LYS A 122 -7.04 -5.62 14.87
C LYS A 122 -8.54 -5.66 15.12
N ASP A 123 -9.31 -5.06 14.21
CA ASP A 123 -10.79 -5.12 14.21
C ASP A 123 -11.27 -5.00 12.75
N ALA A 124 -11.53 -6.15 12.13
CA ALA A 124 -11.96 -6.19 10.74
C ALA A 124 -13.35 -5.54 10.51
N SER A 125 -14.18 -5.45 11.56
CA SER A 125 -15.52 -4.86 11.47
C SER A 125 -15.52 -3.33 11.44
N LYS A 126 -14.41 -2.69 11.85
CA LYS A 126 -14.24 -1.24 11.91
C LYS A 126 -13.35 -0.68 10.81
N LEU A 127 -12.88 -1.54 9.92
CA LEU A 127 -12.01 -1.08 8.84
C LEU A 127 -12.73 -0.07 7.95
N VAL A 128 -12.03 1.01 7.66
CA VAL A 128 -12.45 2.05 6.70
C VAL A 128 -11.46 2.22 5.56
N SER A 129 -10.22 1.74 5.72
CA SER A 129 -9.20 1.85 4.68
C SER A 129 -8.19 0.70 4.76
N ILE A 130 -7.93 0.09 3.62
CA ILE A 130 -6.92 -0.96 3.44
C ILE A 130 -6.01 -0.51 2.29
N ALA A 131 -4.70 -0.67 2.45
CA ALA A 131 -3.75 -0.45 1.37
C ALA A 131 -2.63 -1.48 1.47
N GLY A 132 -2.29 -2.11 0.36
CA GLY A 132 -1.30 -3.19 0.42
C GLY A 132 -0.60 -3.50 -0.88
N CYS A 133 0.46 -4.28 -0.73
CA CYS A 133 1.11 -5.07 -1.77
C CYS A 133 1.13 -6.52 -1.30
N GLY A 134 0.80 -7.48 -2.19
CA GLY A 134 0.70 -8.89 -1.82
C GLY A 134 -0.51 -9.22 -0.96
N SER A 135 -0.51 -10.39 -0.35
CA SER A 135 -1.67 -10.95 0.37
C SER A 135 -1.64 -10.70 1.88
N SER A 136 -2.83 -10.73 2.47
CA SER A 136 -3.09 -10.68 3.91
C SER A 136 -4.26 -11.61 4.27
N PRO A 137 -4.59 -11.80 5.57
CA PRO A 137 -5.76 -12.60 5.95
C PRO A 137 -7.10 -12.14 5.38
N ILE A 138 -7.23 -10.87 4.98
CA ILE A 138 -8.48 -10.30 4.45
C ILE A 138 -8.45 -9.96 2.95
N VAL A 139 -7.29 -9.93 2.34
CA VAL A 139 -7.10 -9.75 0.89
C VAL A 139 -6.14 -10.81 0.39
N ASP A 140 -6.57 -11.63 -0.56
CA ASP A 140 -5.71 -12.58 -1.24
C ASP A 140 -5.48 -12.07 -2.66
N TYR A 141 -4.23 -11.74 -3.00
CA TYR A 141 -3.88 -11.11 -4.27
C TYR A 141 -2.43 -11.44 -4.66
N GLU A 142 -2.24 -12.01 -5.83
CA GLU A 142 -0.93 -12.46 -6.33
C GLU A 142 -0.21 -11.42 -7.20
N GLY A 143 -0.87 -10.32 -7.59
CA GLY A 143 -0.26 -9.24 -8.35
C GLY A 143 0.80 -8.50 -7.52
N THR A 144 1.76 -7.89 -8.19
CA THR A 144 2.87 -7.14 -7.58
C THR A 144 2.59 -5.63 -7.46
N GLY A 145 1.52 -5.14 -8.07
CA GLY A 145 1.07 -3.76 -7.93
C GLY A 145 0.44 -3.48 -6.56
N ALA A 146 0.43 -2.21 -6.17
CA ALA A 146 -0.31 -1.79 -4.98
C ALA A 146 -1.82 -1.79 -5.22
N TYR A 147 -2.59 -1.96 -4.15
CA TYR A 147 -4.03 -1.75 -4.16
C TYR A 147 -4.49 -0.93 -2.95
N PHE A 148 -5.64 -0.26 -3.13
CA PHE A 148 -6.28 0.57 -2.12
C PHE A 148 -7.76 0.22 -2.07
N ILE A 149 -8.31 0.01 -0.86
CA ILE A 149 -9.70 -0.36 -0.65
C ILE A 149 -10.24 0.55 0.45
N ASP A 150 -11.09 1.50 0.07
CA ASP A 150 -11.61 2.52 0.97
C ASP A 150 -13.12 2.42 1.11
N CYS A 151 -13.61 2.43 2.35
CA CYS A 151 -15.03 2.49 2.66
C CYS A 151 -15.57 3.89 2.33
N LEU A 152 -16.55 3.96 1.44
CA LEU A 152 -17.25 5.20 1.11
C LEU A 152 -18.47 5.40 2.01
N GLU A 153 -19.21 4.33 2.26
CA GLU A 153 -20.31 4.21 3.20
C GLU A 153 -20.51 2.72 3.56
N SER A 154 -21.30 2.40 4.56
CA SER A 154 -21.51 1.01 4.98
C SER A 154 -21.97 0.13 3.80
N GLY A 155 -21.21 -0.92 3.54
CA GLY A 155 -21.44 -1.85 2.43
C GLY A 155 -21.05 -1.31 1.05
N VAL A 156 -20.45 -0.10 0.96
CA VAL A 156 -19.99 0.47 -0.32
C VAL A 156 -18.50 0.82 -0.21
N TRP A 157 -17.70 0.20 -1.06
CA TRP A 157 -16.25 0.31 -1.04
C TRP A 157 -15.71 0.70 -2.42
N ARG A 158 -14.65 1.49 -2.44
CA ARG A 158 -13.88 1.78 -3.65
C ARG A 158 -12.62 0.92 -3.63
N LEU A 159 -12.42 0.16 -4.67
CA LEU A 159 -11.20 -0.61 -4.91
C LEU A 159 -10.41 0.07 -6.05
N GLU A 160 -9.13 0.30 -5.83
CA GLU A 160 -8.18 0.72 -6.86
C GLU A 160 -7.04 -0.29 -6.90
N VAL A 161 -6.72 -0.80 -8.08
CA VAL A 161 -5.64 -1.77 -8.33
C VAL A 161 -4.67 -1.15 -9.31
N MET A 162 -3.40 -1.07 -8.91
CA MET A 162 -2.31 -0.62 -9.77
C MET A 162 -1.81 -1.76 -10.65
N PRO A 163 -1.22 -1.48 -11.82
CA PRO A 163 -0.56 -2.51 -12.62
C PRO A 163 0.64 -3.09 -11.87
N ASP A 164 1.06 -4.28 -12.31
CA ASP A 164 2.22 -4.96 -11.74
C ASP A 164 3.52 -4.21 -12.03
N ALA A 165 4.41 -4.19 -11.05
CA ALA A 165 5.76 -3.68 -11.17
C ALA A 165 6.75 -4.84 -11.06
N VAL A 166 7.48 -5.12 -12.14
CA VAL A 166 8.42 -6.26 -12.21
C VAL A 166 9.83 -5.76 -12.45
N VAL A 167 10.74 -6.06 -11.54
CA VAL A 167 12.16 -5.73 -11.68
C VAL A 167 12.75 -6.61 -12.79
N VAL A 168 13.23 -5.98 -13.87
CA VAL A 168 13.77 -6.66 -15.05
C VAL A 168 15.28 -6.47 -15.21
N ASN A 169 15.86 -5.49 -14.50
CA ASN A 169 17.30 -5.25 -14.49
C ASN A 169 17.77 -4.81 -13.10
N ASP A 170 19.07 -4.94 -12.84
CA ASP A 170 19.69 -4.53 -11.59
C ASP A 170 19.52 -3.02 -11.34
N PRO A 171 18.82 -2.62 -10.27
CA PRO A 171 18.58 -1.21 -9.93
C PRO A 171 19.86 -0.50 -9.45
N PHE A 172 20.88 -1.22 -9.00
CA PHE A 172 22.16 -0.67 -8.54
C PHE A 172 23.17 -0.48 -9.68
N ALA A 173 22.88 -0.98 -10.88
CA ALA A 173 23.76 -0.78 -12.01
C ALA A 173 23.75 0.68 -12.47
N LYS A 174 24.78 1.05 -13.26
CA LYS A 174 24.90 2.42 -13.81
C LYS A 174 23.58 2.89 -14.43
N PRO A 175 22.99 4.02 -13.99
CA PRO A 175 21.74 4.53 -14.51
C PRO A 175 21.80 4.88 -16.00
N SER A 176 20.70 4.63 -16.70
CA SER A 176 20.57 5.00 -18.12
C SER A 176 19.10 4.97 -18.54
N LEU A 177 18.63 6.02 -19.20
CA LEU A 177 17.29 6.05 -19.82
C LEU A 177 17.11 5.03 -20.96
N LYS A 178 18.17 4.37 -21.37
CA LYS A 178 18.13 3.27 -22.35
C LYS A 178 17.95 1.90 -21.69
N LYS A 179 17.90 1.85 -20.35
CA LYS A 179 17.82 0.62 -19.57
C LYS A 179 16.56 0.68 -18.70
N GLU A 180 15.60 -0.17 -18.97
CA GLU A 180 14.46 -0.39 -18.12
C GLU A 180 14.89 -1.18 -16.89
N VAL A 181 14.64 -0.65 -15.69
CA VAL A 181 14.93 -1.32 -14.41
C VAL A 181 13.69 -2.04 -13.90
N VAL A 182 12.53 -1.38 -14.00
CA VAL A 182 11.24 -1.97 -13.66
C VAL A 182 10.29 -1.84 -14.83
N SER A 183 9.64 -2.92 -15.19
CA SER A 183 8.60 -2.98 -16.23
C SER A 183 7.22 -2.95 -15.59
N ILE A 184 6.31 -2.17 -16.18
CA ILE A 184 4.89 -2.13 -15.78
C ILE A 184 4.09 -3.09 -16.65
N ILE A 185 3.42 -4.05 -16.01
CA ILE A 185 2.64 -5.08 -16.67
C ILE A 185 1.16 -4.95 -16.30
N TYR A 186 0.31 -4.84 -17.32
CA TYR A 186 -1.15 -4.82 -17.17
C TYR A 186 -1.70 -6.26 -17.27
N GLY A 187 -1.37 -7.06 -16.27
CA GLY A 187 -1.90 -8.42 -16.12
C GLY A 187 -3.31 -8.46 -15.52
N THR A 188 -3.82 -9.67 -15.36
CA THR A 188 -5.06 -9.96 -14.62
C THR A 188 -4.77 -10.96 -13.53
N TRP A 189 -5.39 -10.77 -12.37
CA TRP A 189 -5.24 -11.65 -11.20
C TRP A 189 -6.59 -11.86 -10.54
N ASP A 190 -6.76 -12.99 -9.91
CA ASP A 190 -7.87 -13.17 -9.00
C ASP A 190 -7.60 -12.39 -7.70
N MET A 191 -8.66 -11.79 -7.14
CA MET A 191 -8.58 -11.12 -5.84
C MET A 191 -9.69 -11.59 -4.93
N ALA A 192 -9.35 -12.23 -3.80
CA ALA A 192 -10.33 -12.59 -2.80
C ALA A 192 -10.40 -11.54 -1.68
N LEU A 193 -11.60 -11.07 -1.37
CA LEU A 193 -11.87 -10.08 -0.32
C LEU A 193 -12.67 -10.70 0.82
N ARG A 194 -12.19 -10.53 2.05
CA ARG A 194 -12.81 -11.03 3.29
C ARG A 194 -13.09 -9.86 4.26
N ILE A 195 -13.75 -8.82 3.73
CA ILE A 195 -14.08 -7.59 4.48
C ILE A 195 -15.49 -7.77 5.05
N PRO A 196 -15.68 -7.78 6.40
CA PRO A 196 -16.99 -8.08 7.01
C PRO A 196 -18.11 -7.15 6.56
N ASP A 197 -17.84 -5.84 6.46
CA ASP A 197 -18.84 -4.86 6.02
C ASP A 197 -19.24 -5.02 4.55
N LEU A 198 -18.36 -5.49 3.68
CA LEU A 198 -18.66 -5.80 2.28
C LEU A 198 -19.42 -7.15 2.14
N GLY A 199 -19.07 -8.11 3.00
CA GLY A 199 -19.59 -9.49 2.91
C GLY A 199 -18.99 -10.28 1.76
N LYS A 200 -19.55 -11.46 1.48
CA LYS A 200 -19.10 -12.34 0.39
C LYS A 200 -19.85 -12.13 -0.92
N ALA A 201 -21.00 -11.46 -0.87
CA ALA A 201 -21.86 -11.21 -2.03
C ALA A 201 -21.98 -9.70 -2.26
N PHE A 202 -21.44 -9.23 -3.38
CA PHE A 202 -21.44 -7.82 -3.74
C PHE A 202 -21.45 -7.62 -5.27
N THR A 203 -21.85 -6.45 -5.71
CA THR A 203 -21.74 -6.03 -7.11
C THR A 203 -20.43 -5.29 -7.34
N LEU A 204 -19.71 -5.63 -8.39
CA LEU A 204 -18.49 -4.97 -8.87
C LEU A 204 -18.84 -4.13 -10.10
N THR A 205 -18.51 -2.84 -10.07
CA THR A 205 -18.71 -1.92 -11.20
C THR A 205 -17.40 -1.19 -11.49
N ALA A 206 -16.88 -1.28 -12.71
CA ALA A 206 -15.72 -0.50 -13.13
C ALA A 206 -16.08 0.99 -13.24
N LEU A 207 -15.26 1.87 -12.65
CA LEU A 207 -15.44 3.33 -12.69
C LEU A 207 -14.60 3.99 -13.79
N ASP A 208 -13.57 3.33 -14.28
CA ASP A 208 -12.73 3.83 -15.37
C ASP A 208 -13.44 3.61 -16.72
N LYS A 209 -13.62 4.68 -17.50
CA LYS A 209 -14.23 4.61 -18.83
C LYS A 209 -13.47 3.77 -19.85
N LYS A 210 -12.17 3.54 -19.62
CA LYS A 210 -11.33 2.69 -20.46
C LYS A 210 -11.44 1.20 -20.11
N ASN A 211 -12.03 0.88 -18.96
CA ASN A 211 -12.24 -0.48 -18.51
C ASN A 211 -13.58 -0.97 -19.08
N ASP A 212 -13.53 -1.94 -19.97
CA ASP A 212 -14.69 -2.52 -20.64
C ASP A 212 -15.40 -3.61 -19.82
N ARG A 213 -14.96 -3.84 -18.56
CA ARG A 213 -15.57 -4.80 -17.66
C ARG A 213 -17.01 -4.39 -17.35
N LYS A 214 -17.95 -5.28 -17.66
CA LYS A 214 -19.36 -5.08 -17.33
C LYS A 214 -19.56 -5.23 -15.82
N GLU A 215 -20.62 -4.57 -15.32
CA GLU A 215 -21.08 -4.82 -13.96
C GLU A 215 -21.35 -6.31 -13.75
N GLU A 216 -20.88 -6.85 -12.65
CA GLU A 216 -21.05 -8.26 -12.31
C GLU A 216 -21.36 -8.46 -10.83
N THR A 217 -22.00 -9.58 -10.52
CA THR A 217 -22.28 -10.01 -9.16
C THR A 217 -21.25 -11.04 -8.71
N VAL A 218 -20.49 -10.69 -7.70
CA VAL A 218 -19.57 -11.58 -6.97
C VAL A 218 -20.37 -12.28 -5.86
N THR A 219 -20.29 -13.61 -5.75
CA THR A 219 -21.09 -14.37 -4.79
C THR A 219 -20.30 -15.05 -3.68
N ASN A 220 -18.98 -15.17 -3.85
CA ASN A 220 -18.09 -15.90 -2.94
C ASN A 220 -16.94 -15.05 -2.39
N GLY A 221 -16.93 -13.73 -2.67
CA GLY A 221 -15.87 -12.81 -2.28
C GLY A 221 -14.65 -12.84 -3.19
N VAL A 222 -14.66 -13.60 -4.29
CA VAL A 222 -13.55 -13.70 -5.24
C VAL A 222 -13.91 -12.98 -6.54
N ILE A 223 -13.11 -12.00 -6.91
CA ILE A 223 -13.17 -11.29 -8.19
C ILE A 223 -12.16 -11.98 -9.11
N CYS A 224 -12.65 -12.64 -10.16
CA CYS A 224 -11.78 -13.32 -11.12
C CYS A 224 -11.27 -12.35 -12.19
N ASP A 225 -10.07 -12.59 -12.72
CA ASP A 225 -9.47 -11.81 -13.83
C ASP A 225 -9.53 -10.29 -13.62
N LEU A 226 -9.26 -9.84 -12.39
CA LEU A 226 -9.26 -8.42 -12.05
C LEU A 226 -8.09 -7.71 -12.73
N ARG A 227 -8.39 -6.70 -13.55
CA ARG A 227 -7.39 -5.85 -14.20
C ARG A 227 -7.08 -4.63 -13.33
N PRO A 228 -5.90 -4.00 -13.52
CA PRO A 228 -5.65 -2.68 -12.96
C PRO A 228 -6.75 -1.67 -13.34
N GLY A 229 -7.19 -0.87 -12.36
CA GLY A 229 -8.28 0.08 -12.56
C GLY A 229 -8.96 0.47 -11.26
N VAL A 230 -10.05 1.22 -11.37
CA VAL A 230 -10.86 1.70 -10.24
C VAL A 230 -12.24 1.08 -10.31
N TYR A 231 -12.69 0.55 -9.18
CA TYR A 231 -13.95 -0.18 -9.09
C TYR A 231 -14.77 0.28 -7.88
N LEU A 232 -16.09 0.22 -8.03
CA LEU A 232 -17.04 0.34 -6.94
C LEU A 232 -17.55 -1.05 -6.57
N LEU A 233 -17.49 -1.37 -5.28
CA LEU A 233 -17.99 -2.61 -4.69
C LEU A 233 -19.22 -2.25 -3.85
N LYS A 234 -20.36 -2.87 -4.09
CA LYS A 234 -21.60 -2.66 -3.30
C LYS A 234 -22.10 -3.98 -2.76
N ARG A 235 -22.24 -4.09 -1.44
CA ARG A 235 -22.83 -5.26 -0.79
C ARG A 235 -24.25 -5.50 -1.32
N ASN A 236 -24.54 -6.74 -1.70
CA ASN A 236 -25.88 -7.11 -2.15
C ASN A 236 -26.88 -6.98 -0.99
N GLY A 237 -28.06 -6.42 -1.27
CA GLY A 237 -29.09 -6.17 -0.26
C GLY A 237 -28.98 -4.84 0.48
N CYS A 238 -28.01 -4.00 0.20
CA CYS A 238 -28.02 -2.59 0.64
C CYS A 238 -28.94 -1.78 -0.28
N THR A 239 -30.11 -1.42 0.22
CA THR A 239 -30.93 -0.36 -0.41
C THR A 239 -30.29 0.96 -0.05
N PRO A 240 -30.04 1.89 -1.00
CA PRO A 240 -29.52 3.21 -0.68
C PRO A 240 -30.48 3.89 0.32
N GLN A 241 -29.96 4.35 1.45
CA GLN A 241 -30.73 5.30 2.27
C GLN A 241 -30.90 6.56 1.43
N GLN A 242 -32.11 6.82 0.95
CA GLN A 242 -32.48 8.11 0.37
C GLN A 242 -32.41 9.16 1.49
N ASN A 243 -31.41 10.02 1.43
CA ASN A 243 -31.39 11.29 2.18
C ASN A 243 -32.08 12.37 1.37
#